data_10df7df1ab2361a5e57a642f5afc73d8
#
_entry.id   10df7df1ab2361a5e57a642f5afc73d8
#
_cell.length_a   1.000
_cell.length_b   1.000
_cell.length_c   1.000
_cell.angle_alpha   90.00
_cell.angle_beta   90.00
_cell.angle_gamma   90.00
#
_symmetry.space_group_name_H-M   'P 1'
#
loop_
_entity.id
_entity.type
_entity.pdbx_description
1 polymer ?
#
loop_
_entity_poly.entity_id
_entity_poly.type
_entity_poly.pdbx_seq_one_letter_code
_entity_poly.pdbx_strand_id
1 'polypeptide(L)'
;MKLLGIVILYYPDDAVVKNIATYLAQLDELMLWDNTPATDRRDLDLDSLEDGRGKIILDGCGENLGIGSALNKAVAYARANGFTHLLTLDQDSCFGGRNFESYLRAIRS
;
A
#
# COMPACT_ATOMS: atom_id res chain seq x y z
N MET A 1 4.90 -11.24 13.47
CA MET A 1 5.34 -10.17 12.54
C MET A 1 4.18 -9.21 12.32
N LYS A 2 4.42 -7.92 12.54
CA LYS A 2 3.43 -6.90 12.22
C LYS A 2 3.89 -6.18 10.94
N LEU A 3 3.13 -6.31 9.86
CA LEU A 3 3.55 -5.93 8.52
C LEU A 3 2.74 -4.76 7.97
N LEU A 4 3.44 -3.67 7.64
CA LEU A 4 2.88 -2.53 6.94
C LEU A 4 3.29 -2.61 5.47
N GLY A 5 2.31 -2.56 4.56
CA GLY A 5 2.59 -2.35 3.14
C GLY A 5 2.53 -0.87 2.81
N ILE A 6 3.35 -0.43 1.86
CA ILE A 6 3.29 0.91 1.28
C ILE A 6 3.23 0.82 -0.24
N VAL A 7 2.24 1.45 -0.84
CA VAL A 7 2.13 1.60 -2.29
C VAL A 7 2.15 3.09 -2.60
N ILE A 8 3.03 3.48 -3.51
CA ILE A 8 3.09 4.86 -3.98
C ILE A 8 2.28 4.93 -5.26
N LEU A 9 1.24 5.76 -5.24
CA LEU A 9 0.34 5.93 -6.37
C LEU A 9 0.73 7.16 -7.18
N TYR A 10 0.63 7.03 -8.51
CA TYR A 10 0.80 8.14 -9.42
C TYR A 10 -0.12 7.90 -10.61
N TYR A 11 -1.14 8.74 -10.75
CA TYR A 11 -2.21 8.57 -11.75
C TYR A 11 -2.77 7.14 -11.76
N PRO A 12 -3.18 6.62 -10.61
CA PRO A 12 -3.68 5.25 -10.53
C PRO A 12 -4.98 5.07 -11.30
N ASP A 13 -5.19 3.86 -11.82
CA ASP A 13 -6.45 3.46 -12.46
C ASP A 13 -7.15 2.39 -11.62
N ASP A 14 -8.29 1.89 -12.13
CA ASP A 14 -9.08 0.89 -11.41
C ASP A 14 -8.35 -0.45 -11.25
N ALA A 15 -7.35 -0.73 -12.07
CA ALA A 15 -6.56 -1.95 -11.95
C ALA A 15 -5.77 -1.98 -10.64
N VAL A 16 -5.42 -0.82 -10.07
CA VAL A 16 -4.73 -0.73 -8.78
C VAL A 16 -5.55 -1.41 -7.68
N VAL A 17 -6.86 -1.19 -7.65
CA VAL A 17 -7.75 -1.79 -6.65
C VAL A 17 -7.74 -3.31 -6.77
N LYS A 18 -7.79 -3.83 -7.99
CA LYS A 18 -7.72 -5.28 -8.24
C LYS A 18 -6.38 -5.86 -7.79
N ASN A 19 -5.30 -5.13 -8.03
CA ASN A 19 -3.96 -5.56 -7.62
C ASN A 19 -3.86 -5.62 -6.09
N ILE A 20 -4.36 -4.61 -5.39
CA ILE A 20 -4.38 -4.57 -3.93
C ILE A 20 -5.16 -5.76 -3.36
N ALA A 21 -6.27 -6.14 -3.97
CA ALA A 21 -7.07 -7.27 -3.53
C ALA A 21 -6.28 -8.59 -3.51
N THR A 22 -5.22 -8.70 -4.31
CA THR A 22 -4.42 -9.94 -4.37
C THR A 22 -3.51 -10.14 -3.15
N TYR A 23 -3.25 -9.08 -2.36
CA TYR A 23 -2.31 -9.18 -1.24
C TYR A 23 -2.79 -8.53 0.07
N LEU A 24 -3.87 -7.76 0.05
CA LEU A 24 -4.30 -6.99 1.22
C LEU A 24 -4.53 -7.85 2.46
N ALA A 25 -5.10 -9.03 2.30
CA ALA A 25 -5.39 -9.92 3.42
C ALA A 25 -4.13 -10.34 4.19
N GLN A 26 -2.98 -10.30 3.55
CA GLN A 26 -1.70 -10.72 4.16
C GLN A 26 -1.02 -9.60 4.94
N LEU A 27 -1.48 -8.36 4.80
CA LEU A 27 -0.92 -7.21 5.49
C LEU A 27 -1.71 -6.90 6.76
N ASP A 28 -1.05 -6.33 7.74
CA ASP A 28 -1.75 -5.79 8.92
C ASP A 28 -2.36 -4.43 8.60
N GLU A 29 -1.63 -3.60 7.87
CA GLU A 29 -2.14 -2.34 7.32
C GLU A 29 -1.47 -2.05 5.99
N LEU A 30 -2.12 -1.21 5.18
CA LEU A 30 -1.61 -0.76 3.89
C LEU A 30 -1.71 0.76 3.81
N MET A 31 -0.56 1.41 3.58
CA MET A 31 -0.52 2.84 3.32
C MET A 31 -0.50 3.06 1.81
N LEU A 32 -1.45 3.84 1.31
CA LEU A 32 -1.48 4.31 -0.07
C LEU A 32 -1.07 5.78 -0.06
N TRP A 33 0.12 6.06 -0.56
CA TRP A 33 0.61 7.43 -0.68
C TRP A 33 0.41 7.91 -2.11
N ASP A 34 -0.49 8.87 -2.28
CA ASP A 34 -0.86 9.36 -3.61
C ASP A 34 -0.03 10.59 -3.98
N ASN A 35 0.89 10.42 -4.93
CA ASN A 35 1.73 11.48 -5.47
C ASN A 35 1.07 12.23 -6.65
N THR A 36 -0.15 11.86 -7.02
CA THR A 36 -0.87 12.56 -8.08
C THR A 36 -1.17 13.99 -7.63
N PRO A 37 -0.92 15.00 -8.49
CA PRO A 37 -1.31 16.36 -8.16
C PRO A 37 -2.81 16.46 -7.81
N ALA A 38 -3.14 17.29 -6.83
CA ALA A 38 -4.49 17.38 -6.29
C ALA A 38 -5.55 17.66 -7.35
N THR A 39 -5.20 18.44 -8.38
CA THR A 39 -6.11 18.77 -9.48
C THR A 39 -6.47 17.57 -10.35
N ASP A 40 -5.62 16.54 -10.37
CA ASP A 40 -5.78 15.36 -11.23
C ASP A 40 -6.14 14.11 -10.42
N ARG A 41 -6.24 14.24 -9.09
CA ARG A 41 -6.53 13.10 -8.23
C ARG A 41 -7.97 12.63 -8.45
N ARG A 42 -8.13 11.31 -8.52
CA ARG A 42 -9.45 10.68 -8.63
C ARG A 42 -9.67 9.72 -7.49
N ASP A 43 -10.94 9.50 -7.14
CA ASP A 43 -11.28 8.54 -6.10
C ASP A 43 -11.13 7.12 -6.64
N LEU A 44 -10.57 6.25 -5.81
CA LEU A 44 -10.50 4.82 -6.05
C LEU A 44 -11.59 4.12 -5.26
N ASP A 45 -12.18 3.09 -5.83
CA ASP A 45 -13.21 2.29 -5.14
C ASP A 45 -12.58 1.33 -4.14
N LEU A 46 -12.10 1.88 -3.02
CA LEU A 46 -11.51 1.08 -1.95
C LEU A 46 -12.55 0.32 -1.14
N ASP A 47 -13.81 0.75 -1.19
CA ASP A 47 -14.91 0.08 -0.49
C ASP A 47 -15.21 -1.29 -1.08
N SER A 48 -14.81 -1.55 -2.33
CA SER A 48 -14.99 -2.87 -2.96
C SER A 48 -14.04 -3.92 -2.38
N LEU A 49 -13.02 -3.52 -1.61
CA LEU A 49 -12.06 -4.44 -1.00
C LEU A 49 -12.63 -4.98 0.31
N GLU A 50 -12.60 -6.31 0.47
CA GLU A 50 -12.89 -6.92 1.75
C GLU A 50 -11.82 -6.46 2.75
N ASP A 51 -12.22 -6.13 3.96
CA ASP A 51 -11.33 -5.66 5.03
C ASP A 51 -10.63 -4.33 4.73
N GLY A 52 -10.94 -3.67 3.61
CA GLY A 52 -10.23 -2.49 3.18
C GLY A 52 -10.34 -1.31 4.13
N ARG A 53 -11.51 -1.09 4.72
CA ARG A 53 -11.78 0.08 5.55
C ARG A 53 -10.93 0.16 6.81
N GLY A 54 -10.65 -0.96 7.44
CA GLY A 54 -9.89 -0.99 8.70
C GLY A 54 -8.40 -1.06 8.51
N LYS A 55 -7.92 -1.35 7.29
CA LYS A 55 -6.51 -1.61 7.01
C LYS A 55 -5.85 -0.57 6.12
N ILE A 56 -6.62 0.20 5.37
CA ILE A 56 -6.07 1.12 4.37
C ILE A 56 -5.98 2.52 4.92
N ILE A 57 -4.78 3.10 4.80
CA ILE A 57 -4.51 4.49 5.12
C ILE A 57 -4.21 5.19 3.80
N LEU A 58 -5.08 6.11 3.40
CA LEU A 58 -4.87 6.91 2.19
C LEU A 58 -4.33 8.27 2.59
N ASP A 59 -3.15 8.61 2.07
CA ASP A 59 -2.48 9.87 2.39
C ASP A 59 -1.82 10.44 1.13
N GLY A 60 -1.30 11.64 1.25
CA GLY A 60 -0.65 12.38 0.18
C GLY A 60 -0.76 13.87 0.45
N CYS A 61 0.08 14.67 -0.21
CA CYS A 61 0.09 16.12 0.03
C CYS A 61 -0.44 16.95 -1.14
N GLY A 62 -0.97 16.30 -2.17
CA GLY A 62 -1.52 16.98 -3.33
C GLY A 62 -0.49 17.36 -4.38
N GLU A 63 0.74 16.90 -4.25
CA GLU A 63 1.80 17.09 -5.24
C GLU A 63 2.74 15.90 -5.25
N ASN A 64 3.50 15.77 -6.33
CA ASN A 64 4.49 14.69 -6.44
C ASN A 64 5.78 15.09 -5.73
N LEU A 65 5.98 14.52 -4.54
CA LEU A 65 7.21 14.73 -3.75
C LEU A 65 8.26 13.65 -3.99
N GLY A 66 8.00 12.73 -4.91
CA GLY A 66 8.90 11.62 -5.21
C GLY A 66 8.75 10.45 -4.23
N ILE A 67 9.49 9.39 -4.53
CA ILE A 67 9.42 8.12 -3.79
C ILE A 67 10.00 8.25 -2.39
N GLY A 68 11.12 9.00 -2.25
CA GLY A 68 11.81 9.12 -0.97
C GLY A 68 10.95 9.72 0.13
N SER A 69 10.17 10.77 -0.18
CA SER A 69 9.26 11.38 0.79
C SER A 69 8.18 10.41 1.26
N ALA A 70 7.61 9.65 0.33
CA ALA A 70 6.59 8.66 0.65
C ALA A 70 7.15 7.56 1.56
N LEU A 71 8.34 7.06 1.25
CA LEU A 71 8.98 6.02 2.06
C LEU A 71 9.32 6.54 3.47
N ASN A 72 9.80 7.78 3.58
CA ASN A 72 10.08 8.39 4.88
C ASN A 72 8.82 8.48 5.75
N LYS A 73 7.69 8.83 5.15
CA LYS A 73 6.40 8.87 5.86
C LYS A 73 5.99 7.48 6.32
N ALA A 74 6.15 6.47 5.47
CA ALA A 74 5.81 5.10 5.82
C ALA A 74 6.70 4.58 6.96
N VAL A 75 7.99 4.86 6.93
CA VAL A 75 8.93 4.46 7.99
C VAL A 75 8.54 5.11 9.32
N ALA A 76 8.24 6.42 9.30
CA ALA A 76 7.83 7.13 10.50
C ALA A 76 6.54 6.55 11.09
N TYR A 77 5.56 6.28 10.24
CA TYR A 77 4.32 5.66 10.66
C TYR A 77 4.53 4.26 11.24
N ALA A 78 5.36 3.45 10.58
CA ALA A 78 5.65 2.11 11.04
C ALA A 78 6.30 2.11 12.43
N ARG A 79 7.25 3.01 12.66
CA ARG A 79 7.91 3.15 13.97
C ARG A 79 6.94 3.59 15.05
N ALA A 80 6.09 4.57 14.75
CA ALA A 80 5.14 5.12 15.71
C ALA A 80 4.06 4.10 16.10
N ASN A 81 3.77 3.12 15.26
CA ASN A 81 2.67 2.18 15.44
C ASN A 81 3.12 0.74 15.68
N GLY A 82 4.40 0.51 15.94
CA GLY A 82 4.91 -0.79 16.36
C GLY A 82 4.99 -1.85 15.25
N PHE A 83 5.08 -1.45 13.99
CA PHE A 83 5.31 -2.40 12.91
C PHE A 83 6.73 -2.93 12.93
N THR A 84 6.87 -4.22 12.70
CA THR A 84 8.18 -4.88 12.68
C THR A 84 8.78 -4.96 11.29
N HIS A 85 7.94 -4.87 10.26
CA HIS A 85 8.35 -4.99 8.87
C HIS A 85 7.60 -3.99 8.00
N LEU A 86 8.31 -3.48 7.00
CA LEU A 86 7.74 -2.59 5.98
C LEU A 86 7.97 -3.23 4.61
N LEU A 87 6.91 -3.40 3.85
CA LEU A 87 6.96 -3.97 2.51
C LEU A 87 6.60 -2.90 1.49
N THR A 88 7.51 -2.62 0.56
CA THR A 88 7.23 -1.70 -0.54
C THR A 88 6.64 -2.46 -1.73
N LEU A 89 5.56 -1.93 -2.27
CA LEU A 89 4.85 -2.51 -3.40
C LEU A 89 4.61 -1.44 -4.45
N ASP A 90 4.69 -1.83 -5.72
CA ASP A 90 4.32 -0.93 -6.82
C ASP A 90 2.81 -0.98 -7.05
N GLN A 91 2.25 0.10 -7.60
CA GLN A 91 0.82 0.10 -7.91
C GLN A 91 0.42 -0.97 -8.92
N ASP A 92 1.37 -1.47 -9.71
CA ASP A 92 1.16 -2.56 -10.66
C ASP A 92 1.42 -3.94 -10.05
N SER A 93 1.84 -4.01 -8.79
CA SER A 93 2.11 -5.29 -8.13
C SER A 93 0.83 -6.09 -7.93
N CYS A 94 0.86 -7.35 -8.34
CA CYS A 94 -0.23 -8.27 -8.06
C CYS A 94 0.35 -9.66 -7.78
N PHE A 95 -0.36 -10.42 -6.96
CA PHE A 95 0.06 -11.77 -6.58
C PHE A 95 -1.07 -12.74 -6.86
N GLY A 96 -0.83 -13.72 -7.75
CA GLY A 96 -1.81 -14.75 -8.05
C GLY A 96 -1.69 -15.91 -7.07
N GLY A 97 -2.83 -16.36 -6.54
CA GLY A 97 -2.87 -17.56 -5.72
C GLY A 97 -1.95 -17.50 -4.50
N ARG A 98 -0.97 -18.40 -4.44
CA ARG A 98 -0.09 -18.54 -3.28
C ARG A 98 1.22 -17.76 -3.37
N ASN A 99 1.43 -17.00 -4.43
CA ASN A 99 2.73 -16.35 -4.67
C ASN A 99 3.10 -15.37 -3.55
N PHE A 100 2.15 -14.55 -3.11
CA PHE A 100 2.42 -13.60 -2.03
C PHE A 100 2.67 -14.30 -0.70
N GLU A 101 1.90 -15.34 -0.42
CA GLU A 101 2.08 -16.14 0.79
C GLU A 101 3.46 -16.80 0.84
N SER A 102 3.93 -17.34 -0.29
CA SER A 102 5.27 -17.91 -0.40
C SER A 102 6.35 -16.85 -0.18
N TYR A 103 6.15 -15.66 -0.71
CA TYR A 103 7.04 -14.52 -0.51
C TYR A 103 7.15 -14.14 0.96
N LEU A 104 6.03 -14.07 1.68
CA LEU A 104 6.03 -13.76 3.11
C LEU A 104 6.73 -14.83 3.93
N ARG A 105 6.59 -16.10 3.57
CA ARG A 105 7.31 -17.18 4.24
C ARG A 105 8.82 -17.01 4.11
N ALA A 106 9.29 -16.60 2.95
CA ALA A 106 10.70 -16.34 2.73
C ALA A 106 11.21 -15.20 3.62
N ILE A 107 10.42 -14.17 3.83
CA ILE A 107 10.76 -13.06 4.73
C ILE A 107 10.83 -13.53 6.19
N ARG A 108 9.91 -14.41 6.58
CA ARG A 108 9.84 -14.91 7.97
C ARG A 108 10.94 -15.90 8.32
N SER A 109 11.45 -16.59 7.34
CA SER A 109 12.51 -17.56 7.55
C SER A 109 13.89 -16.91 7.51
#